data_6f72be56ba368778223d96e23365c6cb
#
_entry.id   6f72be56ba368778223d96e23365c6cb
#
_cell.length_a   1.000
_cell.length_b   1.000
_cell.length_c   1.000
_cell.angle_alpha   90.00
_cell.angle_beta   90.00
_cell.angle_gamma   90.00
#
_symmetry.space_group_name_H-M   'P 1'
#
loop_
_entity.id
_entity.type
_entity.pdbx_description
1 polymer ?
#
loop_
_entity_poly.entity_id
_entity_poly.type
_entity_poly.pdbx_seq_one_letter_code
_entity_poly.pdbx_strand_id
1 'polypeptide(L)'
;MPALYAGHKTGKPLMNGHTYNAMFNGKLVWPLDRDTVVSIEITDDKGNALPKSLPVNGSLKLGAKATYADGHVGDLLTTKDVTFTSRDTSTATVSGNTLTWRHGGTILVTATVNGFTSAAASIASAYAPESIIVTDGSGAPVTALTLRAGEGKHLNVRILPTEASQEFTANTGNQTIATITKE
;
A
#
# COMPACT_ATOMS: atom_id res chain seq x y z
N MET A 1 -41.26 -34.74 11.29
CA MET A 1 -40.22 -33.79 11.74
C MET A 1 -38.90 -34.51 11.73
N PRO A 2 -37.90 -34.11 10.96
CA PRO A 2 -36.61 -34.75 11.04
C PRO A 2 -35.97 -34.41 12.38
N ALA A 3 -35.50 -35.41 13.09
CA ALA A 3 -34.85 -35.28 14.38
C ALA A 3 -33.59 -34.44 14.27
N LEU A 4 -33.51 -33.38 15.07
CA LEU A 4 -32.28 -32.65 15.33
C LEU A 4 -31.34 -33.56 16.13
N TYR A 5 -30.29 -34.04 15.51
CA TYR A 5 -29.23 -34.75 16.18
C TYR A 5 -28.32 -33.73 16.93
N ALA A 6 -28.42 -33.76 18.25
CA ALA A 6 -27.40 -33.19 19.11
C ALA A 6 -26.24 -34.18 19.21
N GLY A 7 -25.25 -34.05 18.36
CA GLY A 7 -24.07 -34.90 18.41
C GLY A 7 -23.00 -34.35 17.48
N HIS A 8 -21.77 -34.26 17.96
CA HIS A 8 -20.58 -33.88 17.23
C HIS A 8 -20.57 -34.40 15.81
N LYS A 9 -20.73 -33.55 14.82
CA LYS A 9 -20.52 -33.92 13.41
C LYS A 9 -19.63 -32.93 12.72
N THR A 10 -18.50 -33.41 12.36
CA THR A 10 -17.65 -32.86 11.30
C THR A 10 -18.30 -33.20 9.96
N GLY A 11 -18.99 -32.24 9.33
CA GLY A 11 -19.56 -32.40 7.99
C GLY A 11 -20.92 -31.73 7.80
N LYS A 12 -21.20 -31.24 6.60
CA LYS A 12 -22.48 -30.65 6.21
C LYS A 12 -23.57 -31.74 6.17
N PRO A 13 -24.82 -31.46 6.62
CA PRO A 13 -25.88 -32.44 6.47
C PRO A 13 -26.15 -32.70 4.99
N LEU A 14 -26.16 -33.96 4.61
CA LEU A 14 -26.49 -34.42 3.26
C LEU A 14 -27.92 -34.96 3.24
N MET A 15 -28.75 -34.46 2.32
CA MET A 15 -29.99 -35.07 1.92
C MET A 15 -29.94 -35.33 0.41
N ASN A 16 -30.18 -36.58 0.00
CA ASN A 16 -30.11 -36.99 -1.42
C ASN A 16 -28.79 -36.59 -2.13
N GLY A 17 -27.66 -36.67 -1.42
CA GLY A 17 -26.35 -36.30 -1.97
C GLY A 17 -26.07 -34.78 -2.05
N HIS A 18 -27.00 -33.95 -1.64
CA HIS A 18 -26.83 -32.49 -1.63
C HIS A 18 -26.55 -31.96 -0.20
N THR A 19 -25.72 -30.95 -0.09
CA THR A 19 -25.47 -30.20 1.16
C THR A 19 -26.50 -29.13 1.36
N TYR A 20 -27.10 -29.08 2.56
CA TYR A 20 -28.10 -28.05 2.90
C TYR A 20 -27.65 -27.24 4.12
N ASN A 21 -28.05 -25.97 4.13
CA ASN A 21 -27.94 -25.12 5.31
C ASN A 21 -29.19 -25.33 6.18
N ALA A 22 -29.01 -25.67 7.44
CA ALA A 22 -30.12 -25.78 8.39
C ALA A 22 -30.45 -24.41 8.97
N MET A 23 -31.73 -24.02 8.89
CA MET A 23 -32.23 -22.76 9.44
C MET A 23 -33.18 -23.08 10.61
N PHE A 24 -33.08 -22.34 11.71
CA PHE A 24 -33.98 -22.37 12.83
C PHE A 24 -34.40 -20.94 13.22
N ASN A 25 -35.68 -20.66 13.24
CA ASN A 25 -36.25 -19.33 13.45
C ASN A 25 -35.61 -18.24 12.56
N GLY A 26 -35.38 -18.54 11.30
CA GLY A 26 -34.75 -17.62 10.35
C GLY A 26 -33.26 -17.41 10.57
N LYS A 27 -32.65 -18.08 11.56
CA LYS A 27 -31.23 -18.02 11.85
C LYS A 27 -30.53 -19.28 11.35
N LEU A 28 -29.41 -19.13 10.65
CA LEU A 28 -28.62 -20.25 10.17
C LEU A 28 -28.02 -20.99 11.36
N VAL A 29 -28.31 -22.30 11.51
CA VAL A 29 -27.91 -23.11 12.68
C VAL A 29 -27.00 -24.29 12.33
N TRP A 30 -26.68 -24.51 11.06
CA TRP A 30 -25.72 -25.52 10.63
C TRP A 30 -24.62 -24.94 9.79
N PRO A 31 -23.42 -25.57 9.86
CA PRO A 31 -22.21 -24.77 9.81
C PRO A 31 -22.22 -23.94 8.58
N LEU A 32 -22.20 -22.66 8.82
CA LEU A 32 -21.65 -21.71 7.89
C LEU A 32 -20.36 -22.35 7.37
N ASP A 33 -20.18 -22.30 6.07
CA ASP A 33 -19.04 -22.89 5.41
C ASP A 33 -17.78 -22.24 5.97
N ARG A 34 -17.10 -22.96 6.86
CA ARG A 34 -15.88 -22.47 7.51
C ARG A 34 -14.76 -22.21 6.53
N ASP A 35 -14.86 -22.76 5.33
CA ASP A 35 -13.83 -22.66 4.31
C ASP A 35 -14.17 -21.60 3.25
N THR A 36 -15.41 -21.09 3.23
CA THR A 36 -15.80 -20.02 2.29
C THR A 36 -15.36 -18.66 2.81
N VAL A 37 -14.39 -18.04 2.12
CA VAL A 37 -13.94 -16.68 2.39
C VAL A 37 -14.99 -15.68 1.93
N VAL A 38 -15.38 -14.74 2.78
CA VAL A 38 -16.34 -13.68 2.48
C VAL A 38 -15.71 -12.28 2.45
N SER A 39 -14.58 -12.10 3.11
CA SER A 39 -13.78 -10.88 3.02
C SER A 39 -12.32 -11.15 3.33
N ILE A 40 -11.44 -10.27 2.84
CA ILE A 40 -10.01 -10.29 3.14
C ILE A 40 -9.59 -8.86 3.49
N GLU A 41 -8.94 -8.71 4.63
CA GLU A 41 -8.24 -7.50 5.04
C GLU A 41 -6.76 -7.66 4.70
N ILE A 42 -6.17 -6.69 3.98
CA ILE A 42 -4.74 -6.65 3.71
C ILE A 42 -4.06 -5.85 4.82
N THR A 43 -3.01 -6.42 5.40
CA THR A 43 -2.25 -5.87 6.53
C THR A 43 -0.76 -5.86 6.21
N ASP A 44 0.07 -5.39 7.14
CA ASP A 44 1.49 -5.73 7.13
C ASP A 44 1.70 -7.19 7.57
N ASP A 45 2.94 -7.69 7.51
CA ASP A 45 3.32 -9.06 7.89
C ASP A 45 3.21 -9.35 9.41
N LYS A 46 2.82 -8.36 10.20
CA LYS A 46 2.55 -8.47 11.65
C LYS A 46 1.05 -8.36 11.96
N GLY A 47 0.22 -8.14 10.94
CA GLY A 47 -1.22 -7.98 11.08
C GLY A 47 -1.69 -6.58 11.47
N ASN A 48 -0.82 -5.57 11.35
CA ASN A 48 -1.19 -4.18 11.56
C ASN A 48 -1.77 -3.57 10.26
N ALA A 49 -2.52 -2.48 10.40
CA ALA A 49 -3.00 -1.72 9.25
C ALA A 49 -1.85 -1.26 8.35
N LEU A 50 -2.10 -1.26 7.03
CA LEU A 50 -1.11 -0.81 6.06
C LEU A 50 -0.77 0.67 6.28
N PRO A 51 0.51 1.07 6.16
CA PRO A 51 0.89 2.47 6.15
C PRO A 51 0.28 3.17 4.93
N LYS A 52 -0.18 4.41 5.11
CA LYS A 52 -0.73 5.20 3.99
C LYS A 52 0.34 5.58 2.97
N SER A 53 1.58 5.76 3.42
CA SER A 53 2.72 6.04 2.56
C SER A 53 4.00 5.41 3.11
N LEU A 54 4.94 5.14 2.22
CA LEU A 54 6.26 4.63 2.52
C LEU A 54 7.33 5.65 2.09
N PRO A 55 8.52 5.63 2.72
CA PRO A 55 9.63 6.43 2.26
C PRO A 55 10.08 5.99 0.85
N VAL A 56 10.86 6.86 0.22
CA VAL A 56 11.49 6.58 -1.08
C VAL A 56 12.23 5.24 -1.07
N ASN A 57 12.05 4.43 -2.11
CA ASN A 57 12.65 3.10 -2.26
C ASN A 57 12.31 2.14 -1.11
N GLY A 58 11.25 2.42 -0.37
CA GLY A 58 10.76 1.54 0.69
C GLY A 58 10.26 0.22 0.14
N SER A 59 10.32 -0.81 0.95
CA SER A 59 9.65 -2.07 0.73
C SER A 59 8.70 -2.36 1.89
N LEU A 60 7.65 -3.14 1.62
CA LEU A 60 6.66 -3.51 2.61
C LEU A 60 6.39 -5.01 2.53
N LYS A 61 6.45 -5.69 3.63
CA LYS A 61 5.95 -7.05 3.74
C LYS A 61 4.47 -7.04 4.03
N LEU A 62 3.71 -7.74 3.20
CA LEU A 62 2.27 -7.82 3.25
C LEU A 62 1.81 -9.04 4.05
N GLY A 63 0.68 -8.90 4.68
CA GLY A 63 -0.10 -9.95 5.30
C GLY A 63 -1.57 -9.84 4.92
N ALA A 64 -2.35 -10.87 5.17
CA ALA A 64 -3.79 -10.86 4.96
C ALA A 64 -4.51 -11.65 6.05
N LYS A 65 -5.69 -11.20 6.43
CA LYS A 65 -6.63 -11.92 7.30
C LYS A 65 -7.91 -12.16 6.54
N ALA A 66 -8.30 -13.42 6.42
CA ALA A 66 -9.55 -13.81 5.79
C ALA A 66 -10.66 -13.94 6.83
N THR A 67 -11.84 -13.38 6.53
CA THR A 67 -13.05 -13.65 7.29
C THR A 67 -13.87 -14.68 6.51
N TYR A 68 -14.37 -15.66 7.21
CA TYR A 68 -15.13 -16.77 6.65
C TYR A 68 -16.62 -16.60 6.85
N ALA A 69 -17.41 -17.39 6.10
CA ALA A 69 -18.87 -17.27 6.11
C ALA A 69 -19.51 -17.56 7.48
N ASP A 70 -18.84 -18.29 8.37
CA ASP A 70 -19.29 -18.51 9.75
C ASP A 70 -18.95 -17.35 10.70
N GLY A 71 -18.28 -16.30 10.18
CA GLY A 71 -17.91 -15.08 10.92
C GLY A 71 -16.56 -15.17 11.64
N HIS A 72 -15.87 -16.33 11.64
CA HIS A 72 -14.53 -16.37 12.22
C HIS A 72 -13.52 -15.67 11.31
N VAL A 73 -12.49 -15.10 11.91
CA VAL A 73 -11.32 -14.53 11.24
C VAL A 73 -10.19 -15.56 11.36
N GLY A 74 -9.62 -15.93 10.22
CA GLY A 74 -8.49 -16.86 10.17
C GLY A 74 -7.18 -16.24 10.65
N ASP A 75 -6.16 -17.07 10.74
CA ASP A 75 -4.81 -16.65 11.07
C ASP A 75 -4.22 -15.70 10.03
N LEU A 76 -3.19 -14.97 10.43
CA LEU A 76 -2.45 -14.09 9.53
C LEU A 76 -1.72 -14.90 8.46
N LEU A 77 -2.06 -14.65 7.20
CA LEU A 77 -1.45 -15.26 6.03
C LEU A 77 -0.39 -14.31 5.45
N THR A 78 0.82 -14.81 5.20
CA THR A 78 1.91 -13.99 4.65
C THR A 78 2.45 -14.52 3.33
N THR A 79 2.56 -15.84 3.17
CA THR A 79 3.10 -16.48 1.95
C THR A 79 2.33 -17.71 1.55
N LYS A 80 1.97 -18.56 2.52
CA LYS A 80 1.20 -19.77 2.28
C LYS A 80 -0.28 -19.42 2.22
N ASP A 81 -0.98 -20.03 1.25
CA ASP A 81 -2.44 -19.93 1.07
C ASP A 81 -2.94 -18.51 0.74
N VAL A 82 -2.04 -17.57 0.41
CA VAL A 82 -2.35 -16.23 -0.06
C VAL A 82 -1.46 -15.81 -1.23
N THR A 83 -2.05 -15.11 -2.20
CA THR A 83 -1.31 -14.48 -3.30
C THR A 83 -1.60 -12.98 -3.30
N PHE A 84 -0.54 -12.17 -3.26
CA PHE A 84 -0.63 -10.73 -3.38
C PHE A 84 -0.31 -10.28 -4.81
N THR A 85 -1.06 -9.32 -5.32
CA THR A 85 -0.89 -8.81 -6.69
C THR A 85 -0.91 -7.29 -6.70
N SER A 86 0.10 -6.67 -7.32
CA SER A 86 0.11 -5.26 -7.67
C SER A 86 -0.66 -5.06 -8.98
N ARG A 87 -1.52 -4.04 -9.04
CA ARG A 87 -2.23 -3.67 -10.27
C ARG A 87 -1.39 -2.85 -11.23
N ASP A 88 -0.27 -2.31 -10.76
CA ASP A 88 0.69 -1.58 -11.59
C ASP A 88 2.11 -2.05 -11.27
N THR A 89 2.59 -3.00 -12.06
CA THR A 89 3.92 -3.57 -11.92
C THR A 89 5.03 -2.66 -12.47
N SER A 90 4.69 -1.60 -13.20
CA SER A 90 5.65 -0.57 -13.61
C SER A 90 6.06 0.29 -12.43
N THR A 91 5.13 0.62 -11.54
CA THR A 91 5.36 1.42 -10.33
C THR A 91 5.87 0.59 -9.17
N ALA A 92 5.24 -0.57 -8.90
CA ALA A 92 5.70 -1.46 -7.83
C ALA A 92 5.40 -2.93 -8.14
N THR A 93 6.28 -3.82 -7.73
CA THR A 93 6.17 -5.27 -7.90
C THR A 93 5.97 -5.98 -6.58
N VAL A 94 5.26 -7.12 -6.62
CA VAL A 94 5.14 -8.03 -5.48
C VAL A 94 5.88 -9.32 -5.80
N SER A 95 6.71 -9.77 -4.88
CA SER A 95 7.38 -11.07 -4.91
C SER A 95 7.14 -11.80 -3.59
N GLY A 96 6.42 -12.92 -3.64
CA GLY A 96 5.89 -13.55 -2.44
C GLY A 96 4.96 -12.60 -1.71
N ASN A 97 5.32 -12.18 -0.51
CA ASN A 97 4.61 -11.15 0.25
C ASN A 97 5.34 -9.80 0.31
N THR A 98 6.43 -9.63 -0.43
CA THR A 98 7.22 -8.39 -0.42
C THR A 98 6.81 -7.50 -1.57
N LEU A 99 6.27 -6.34 -1.25
CA LEU A 99 5.98 -5.25 -2.16
C LEU A 99 7.21 -4.35 -2.24
N THR A 100 7.70 -4.07 -3.45
CA THR A 100 8.88 -3.23 -3.71
C THR A 100 8.55 -2.20 -4.76
N TRP A 101 8.79 -0.91 -4.47
CA TRP A 101 8.62 0.19 -5.41
C TRP A 101 9.80 0.27 -6.38
N ARG A 102 9.49 0.57 -7.63
CA ARG A 102 10.47 0.91 -8.69
C ARG A 102 10.71 2.41 -8.78
N HIS A 103 9.67 3.19 -8.50
CA HIS A 103 9.70 4.64 -8.38
C HIS A 103 8.56 5.10 -7.48
N GLY A 104 8.52 6.39 -7.08
CA GLY A 104 7.43 6.95 -6.30
C GLY A 104 6.08 6.83 -6.99
N GLY A 105 5.01 6.89 -6.23
CA GLY A 105 3.64 6.85 -6.75
C GLY A 105 2.69 6.06 -5.86
N THR A 106 1.46 5.92 -6.32
CA THR A 106 0.41 5.19 -5.63
C THR A 106 0.02 3.95 -6.42
N ILE A 107 -0.08 2.83 -5.74
CA ILE A 107 -0.50 1.56 -6.33
C ILE A 107 -1.71 0.99 -5.61
N LEU A 108 -2.39 0.08 -6.29
CA LEU A 108 -3.44 -0.75 -5.73
C LEU A 108 -2.94 -2.19 -5.62
N VAL A 109 -3.08 -2.77 -4.43
CA VAL A 109 -2.72 -4.16 -4.14
C VAL A 109 -3.96 -4.96 -3.80
N THR A 110 -4.03 -6.18 -4.27
CA THR A 110 -5.08 -7.16 -3.91
C THR A 110 -4.46 -8.40 -3.31
N ALA A 111 -5.21 -9.09 -2.47
CA ALA A 111 -4.87 -10.42 -1.93
C ALA A 111 -5.91 -11.43 -2.36
N THR A 112 -5.48 -12.64 -2.72
CA THR A 112 -6.36 -13.76 -3.08
C THR A 112 -6.12 -14.92 -2.14
N VAL A 113 -7.19 -15.43 -1.54
CA VAL A 113 -7.22 -16.58 -0.62
C VAL A 113 -8.35 -17.51 -1.05
N ASN A 114 -8.08 -18.78 -1.28
CA ASN A 114 -9.06 -19.78 -1.71
C ASN A 114 -9.92 -19.32 -2.91
N GLY A 115 -9.32 -18.62 -3.86
CA GLY A 115 -10.01 -18.10 -5.06
C GLY A 115 -10.82 -16.82 -4.83
N PHE A 116 -11.00 -16.35 -3.59
CA PHE A 116 -11.62 -15.06 -3.27
C PHE A 116 -10.57 -13.95 -3.31
N THR A 117 -10.87 -12.85 -4.01
CA THR A 117 -9.97 -11.69 -4.11
C THR A 117 -10.51 -10.52 -3.30
N SER A 118 -9.65 -9.90 -2.51
CA SER A 118 -9.97 -8.74 -1.66
C SER A 118 -10.40 -7.51 -2.45
N ALA A 119 -11.01 -6.55 -1.77
CA ALA A 119 -10.97 -5.17 -2.23
C ALA A 119 -9.51 -4.71 -2.39
N ALA A 120 -9.27 -3.75 -3.30
CA ALA A 120 -7.94 -3.22 -3.51
C ALA A 120 -7.55 -2.26 -2.38
N ALA A 121 -6.37 -2.49 -1.80
CA ALA A 121 -5.75 -1.57 -0.85
C ALA A 121 -4.85 -0.57 -1.58
N SER A 122 -4.98 0.71 -1.28
CA SER A 122 -4.17 1.79 -1.84
C SER A 122 -2.97 2.08 -0.95
N ILE A 123 -1.77 2.07 -1.53
CA ILE A 123 -0.52 2.37 -0.82
C ILE A 123 0.31 3.32 -1.69
N ALA A 124 0.90 4.35 -1.08
CA ALA A 124 1.75 5.33 -1.77
C ALA A 124 3.22 5.17 -1.36
N SER A 125 4.13 5.55 -2.25
CA SER A 125 5.53 5.79 -1.95
C SER A 125 5.92 7.19 -2.37
N ALA A 126 6.78 7.86 -1.59
CA ALA A 126 7.31 9.16 -1.94
C ALA A 126 8.20 9.07 -3.18
N TYR A 127 8.24 10.15 -3.96
CA TYR A 127 9.16 10.28 -5.10
C TYR A 127 10.56 10.67 -4.61
N ALA A 128 11.59 10.04 -5.19
CA ALA A 128 12.97 10.45 -4.99
C ALA A 128 13.27 11.74 -5.76
N PRO A 129 14.01 12.71 -5.19
CA PRO A 129 14.61 13.80 -5.96
C PRO A 129 15.60 13.22 -6.98
N GLU A 130 15.50 13.64 -8.25
CA GLU A 130 16.38 13.18 -9.33
C GLU A 130 17.30 14.30 -9.81
N SER A 131 16.81 15.53 -9.81
CA SER A 131 17.59 16.70 -10.22
C SER A 131 17.09 17.99 -9.57
N ILE A 132 17.96 18.99 -9.53
CA ILE A 132 17.67 20.35 -9.08
C ILE A 132 17.89 21.29 -10.26
N ILE A 133 16.90 22.12 -10.55
CA ILE A 133 16.99 23.17 -11.56
C ILE A 133 16.97 24.51 -10.83
N VAL A 134 17.97 25.33 -11.13
CA VAL A 134 18.02 26.72 -10.67
C VAL A 134 17.76 27.65 -11.85
N THR A 135 16.80 28.56 -11.70
CA THR A 135 16.44 29.53 -12.74
C THR A 135 16.46 30.95 -12.17
N ASP A 136 16.60 31.92 -13.04
CA ASP A 136 16.39 33.33 -12.68
C ASP A 136 14.88 33.68 -12.68
N GLY A 137 14.58 34.96 -12.39
CA GLY A 137 13.20 35.44 -12.36
C GLY A 137 12.46 35.38 -13.71
N SER A 138 13.18 35.19 -14.84
CA SER A 138 12.60 34.97 -16.17
C SER A 138 12.36 33.50 -16.49
N GLY A 139 12.83 32.55 -15.63
CA GLY A 139 12.76 31.12 -15.84
C GLY A 139 13.96 30.58 -16.65
N ALA A 140 14.97 31.39 -16.96
CA ALA A 140 16.17 30.95 -17.65
C ALA A 140 17.10 30.14 -16.68
N PRO A 141 17.67 29.00 -17.09
CA PRO A 141 18.59 28.25 -16.27
C PRO A 141 19.82 29.05 -15.89
N VAL A 142 20.22 28.96 -14.60
CA VAL A 142 21.39 29.65 -14.08
C VAL A 142 22.44 28.63 -13.68
N THR A 143 23.53 28.56 -14.45
CA THR A 143 24.71 27.73 -14.14
C THR A 143 25.87 28.54 -13.60
N ALA A 144 25.90 29.83 -13.88
CA ALA A 144 26.86 30.77 -13.36
C ALA A 144 26.18 32.16 -13.21
N LEU A 145 26.58 32.93 -12.21
CA LEU A 145 26.06 34.24 -11.95
C LEU A 145 27.18 35.17 -11.52
N THR A 146 27.28 36.33 -12.16
CA THR A 146 28.20 37.39 -11.77
C THR A 146 27.39 38.57 -11.26
N LEU A 147 27.67 39.00 -10.04
CA LEU A 147 27.04 40.16 -9.40
C LEU A 147 28.11 41.18 -9.00
N ARG A 148 27.75 42.46 -9.03
CA ARG A 148 28.58 43.54 -8.44
C ARG A 148 28.38 43.55 -6.93
N ALA A 149 29.33 44.11 -6.22
CA ALA A 149 29.20 44.30 -4.77
C ALA A 149 27.93 45.10 -4.46
N GLY A 150 27.10 44.60 -3.56
CA GLY A 150 25.82 45.16 -3.16
C GLY A 150 24.62 44.78 -4.04
N GLU A 151 24.83 44.06 -5.14
CA GLU A 151 23.73 43.51 -5.95
C GLU A 151 23.19 42.22 -5.35
N GLY A 152 21.86 42.07 -5.44
CA GLY A 152 21.13 40.82 -5.13
C GLY A 152 20.43 40.31 -6.39
N LYS A 153 20.29 39.00 -6.49
CA LYS A 153 19.53 38.32 -7.54
C LYS A 153 18.62 37.29 -6.94
N HIS A 154 17.33 37.37 -7.28
CA HIS A 154 16.39 36.33 -6.94
C HIS A 154 16.57 35.13 -7.87
N LEU A 155 16.62 33.91 -7.27
CA LEU A 155 16.74 32.67 -7.98
C LEU A 155 15.60 31.74 -7.56
N ASN A 156 15.03 31.04 -8.54
CA ASN A 156 14.03 30.02 -8.29
C ASN A 156 14.69 28.64 -8.30
N VAL A 157 14.33 27.81 -7.34
CA VAL A 157 14.81 26.43 -7.23
C VAL A 157 13.64 25.50 -7.40
N ARG A 158 13.81 24.48 -8.24
CA ARG A 158 12.84 23.43 -8.49
C ARG A 158 13.49 22.08 -8.44
N ILE A 159 12.90 21.17 -7.69
CA ILE A 159 13.33 19.77 -7.60
C ILE A 159 12.45 18.94 -8.53
N LEU A 160 13.06 18.02 -9.28
CA LEU A 160 12.36 17.11 -10.17
C LEU A 160 12.48 15.65 -9.67
N PRO A 161 11.44 14.81 -9.90
CA PRO A 161 10.12 15.20 -10.40
C PRO A 161 9.41 16.15 -9.44
N THR A 162 8.40 16.88 -9.92
CA THR A 162 7.71 17.92 -9.12
C THR A 162 6.94 17.37 -7.93
N GLU A 163 6.64 16.08 -7.96
CA GLU A 163 5.99 15.32 -6.88
C GLU A 163 6.96 14.95 -5.74
N ALA A 164 8.27 15.09 -5.97
CA ALA A 164 9.27 14.94 -4.93
C ALA A 164 9.22 16.12 -3.95
N SER A 165 9.76 15.89 -2.74
CA SER A 165 9.87 16.99 -1.77
C SER A 165 10.63 18.18 -2.39
N GLN A 166 10.05 19.36 -2.27
CA GLN A 166 10.68 20.63 -2.73
C GLN A 166 11.53 21.29 -1.62
N GLU A 167 11.75 20.58 -0.51
CA GLU A 167 12.62 21.05 0.56
C GLU A 167 14.09 20.98 0.14
N PHE A 168 14.80 22.08 0.31
CA PHE A 168 16.22 22.19 0.02
C PHE A 168 16.92 23.16 0.98
N THR A 169 18.23 23.02 1.08
CA THR A 169 19.11 23.98 1.75
C THR A 169 20.03 24.61 0.72
N ALA A 170 20.26 25.91 0.85
CA ALA A 170 21.19 26.64 0.01
C ALA A 170 22.27 27.29 0.88
N ASN A 171 23.52 27.09 0.51
CA ASN A 171 24.66 27.63 1.21
C ASN A 171 25.64 28.28 0.24
N THR A 172 26.31 29.32 0.67
CA THR A 172 27.47 29.88 -0.04
C THR A 172 28.76 29.26 0.50
N GLY A 173 29.72 29.01 -0.37
CA GLY A 173 31.06 28.55 0.02
C GLY A 173 31.88 29.59 0.79
N ASN A 174 31.53 30.88 0.67
CA ASN A 174 32.18 32.00 1.38
C ASN A 174 31.17 33.09 1.73
N GLN A 175 30.74 33.10 2.98
CA GLN A 175 29.75 34.06 3.49
C GLN A 175 30.29 35.51 3.63
N THR A 176 31.60 35.70 3.56
CA THR A 176 32.19 37.06 3.55
C THR A 176 32.09 37.73 2.17
N ILE A 177 31.90 36.91 1.10
CA ILE A 177 31.77 37.42 -0.28
C ILE A 177 30.31 37.52 -0.67
N ALA A 178 29.49 36.52 -0.33
CA ALA A 178 28.07 36.48 -0.69
C ALA A 178 27.24 35.75 0.39
N THR A 179 26.03 36.21 0.60
CA THR A 179 25.03 35.53 1.46
C THR A 179 23.86 35.02 0.65
N ILE A 180 23.25 33.97 1.10
CA ILE A 180 22.01 33.43 0.54
C ILE A 180 20.95 33.47 1.63
N THR A 181 19.79 33.99 1.31
CA THR A 181 18.57 33.94 2.14
C THR A 181 17.49 33.15 1.43
N LYS A 182 16.82 32.27 2.16
CA LYS A 182 15.62 31.57 1.66
C LYS A 182 14.41 32.39 2.09
N GLU A 183 13.55 32.73 1.16
CA GLU A 183 12.25 33.40 1.39
C GLU A 183 11.12 32.37 1.48
#